data_45897ec028b6f331be6d83c0903110ab
#
_entry.id   45897ec028b6f331be6d83c0903110ab
#
_cell.length_a   1.000
_cell.length_b   1.000
_cell.length_c   1.000
_cell.angle_alpha   90.00
_cell.angle_beta   90.00
_cell.angle_gamma   90.00
#
_symmetry.space_group_name_H-M   'P 1'
#
loop_
_entity.id
_entity.type
_entity.pdbx_description
1 polymer ?
#
loop_
_entity_poly.entity_id
_entity_poly.type
_entity_poly.pdbx_seq_one_letter_code
_entity_poly.pdbx_strand_id
1 'polypeptide(L)'
;MSLFKGAYPISGEDLMALPVKAISPAVAFYQSVLGFAVETSDEATAFLRRDSVRLGLVCQPDHNPAEAGSFAIAVSDLDAMRAELDGRGLDLGGVRIDEWGGKKYRVFFLREFENGYCYCFTQPV
;
A
#
# COMPACT_ATOMS: atom_id res chain seq x y z
N MET A 1 12.18 2.40 15.63
CA MET A 1 10.80 1.88 15.84
C MET A 1 10.14 1.64 14.48
N SER A 2 9.56 0.46 14.29
CA SER A 2 8.94 0.09 13.02
C SER A 2 7.54 0.67 12.92
N LEU A 3 7.26 1.44 11.87
CA LEU A 3 5.92 1.98 11.62
C LEU A 3 5.01 0.94 10.96
N PHE A 4 5.53 0.21 9.96
CA PHE A 4 4.77 -0.83 9.27
C PHE A 4 4.88 -2.16 9.99
N LYS A 5 3.72 -2.73 10.36
CA LYS A 5 3.64 -3.98 11.14
C LYS A 5 3.34 -5.19 10.27
N GLY A 6 2.59 -5.03 9.21
CA GLY A 6 2.21 -6.11 8.33
C GLY A 6 1.29 -5.63 7.22
N ALA A 7 1.06 -6.49 6.23
CA ALA A 7 0.13 -6.20 5.14
C ALA A 7 -0.78 -7.41 4.93
N TYR A 8 -2.06 -7.13 4.61
CA TYR A 8 -3.10 -8.15 4.52
C TYR A 8 -4.00 -7.86 3.32
N PRO A 9 -4.28 -8.84 2.45
CA PRO A 9 -5.18 -8.62 1.33
C PRO A 9 -6.62 -8.41 1.83
N ILE A 10 -7.32 -7.46 1.22
CA ILE A 10 -8.75 -7.22 1.47
C ILE A 10 -9.57 -7.85 0.34
N SER A 11 -9.13 -7.68 -0.91
CA SER A 11 -9.82 -8.16 -2.10
C SER A 11 -9.21 -9.43 -2.67
N GLY A 12 -8.42 -10.18 -1.88
CA GLY A 12 -7.79 -11.42 -2.32
C GLY A 12 -6.55 -11.23 -3.17
N GLU A 13 -5.92 -10.06 -3.10
CA GLU A 13 -4.71 -9.76 -3.86
C GLU A 13 -3.53 -10.62 -3.39
N ASP A 14 -2.68 -11.05 -4.33
CA ASP A 14 -1.39 -11.64 -4.00
C ASP A 14 -0.39 -10.50 -3.80
N LEU A 15 -0.04 -10.21 -2.55
CA LEU A 15 0.82 -9.09 -2.21
C LEU A 15 2.26 -9.26 -2.71
N MET A 16 2.66 -10.48 -3.09
CA MET A 16 3.98 -10.74 -3.67
C MET A 16 3.97 -10.75 -5.20
N ALA A 17 2.83 -10.50 -5.82
CA ALA A 17 2.67 -10.46 -7.28
C ALA A 17 1.59 -9.47 -7.70
N LEU A 18 1.72 -8.21 -7.24
CA LEU A 18 0.79 -7.14 -7.57
C LEU A 18 1.04 -6.67 -9.01
N PRO A 19 0.06 -6.81 -9.93
CA PRO A 19 0.25 -6.33 -11.30
C PRO A 19 0.33 -4.80 -11.37
N VAL A 20 1.30 -4.32 -12.14
CA VAL A 20 1.47 -2.89 -12.42
C VAL A 20 1.75 -2.71 -13.91
N LYS A 21 1.39 -1.56 -14.47
CA LYS A 21 1.57 -1.30 -15.90
C LYS A 21 3.05 -1.26 -16.30
N ALA A 22 3.89 -0.71 -15.44
CA ALA A 22 5.33 -0.63 -15.65
C ALA A 22 6.03 -0.62 -14.29
N ILE A 23 7.18 -1.29 -14.20
CA ILE A 23 7.89 -1.45 -12.93
C ILE A 23 8.49 -0.12 -12.46
N SER A 24 9.18 0.61 -13.32
CA SER A 24 9.93 1.81 -12.91
C SER A 24 9.05 2.89 -12.25
N PRO A 25 7.94 3.33 -12.86
CA PRO A 25 7.09 4.33 -12.19
C PRO A 25 6.40 3.78 -10.94
N ALA A 26 6.05 2.50 -10.90
CA ALA A 26 5.45 1.90 -9.71
C ALA A 26 6.45 1.88 -8.56
N VAL A 27 7.68 1.45 -8.81
CA VAL A 27 8.75 1.47 -7.80
C VAL A 27 8.98 2.89 -7.28
N ALA A 28 9.00 3.89 -8.18
CA ALA A 28 9.17 5.29 -7.78
C ALA A 28 8.07 5.74 -6.81
N PHE A 29 6.82 5.34 -7.06
CA PHE A 29 5.70 5.64 -6.15
C PHE A 29 5.92 5.00 -4.77
N TYR A 30 6.21 3.70 -4.74
CA TYR A 30 6.40 3.00 -3.46
C TYR A 30 7.59 3.54 -2.67
N GLN A 31 8.67 3.95 -3.34
CA GLN A 31 9.83 4.54 -2.66
C GLN A 31 9.53 5.94 -2.15
N SER A 32 9.02 6.82 -3.00
CA SER A 32 8.89 8.25 -2.66
C SER A 32 7.66 8.56 -1.81
N VAL A 33 6.58 7.82 -1.98
CA VAL A 33 5.33 8.06 -1.27
C VAL A 33 5.18 7.15 -0.04
N LEU A 34 5.40 5.84 -0.23
CA LEU A 34 5.17 4.85 0.83
C LEU A 34 6.45 4.46 1.59
N GLY A 35 7.60 4.99 1.20
CA GLY A 35 8.85 4.80 1.93
C GLY A 35 9.43 3.40 1.87
N PHE A 36 9.08 2.61 0.85
CA PHE A 36 9.66 1.28 0.68
C PHE A 36 11.08 1.35 0.14
N ALA A 37 11.91 0.41 0.56
CA ALA A 37 13.22 0.17 -0.03
C ALA A 37 13.11 -0.92 -1.08
N VAL A 38 13.88 -0.80 -2.16
CA VAL A 38 13.92 -1.81 -3.22
C VAL A 38 14.90 -2.90 -2.81
N GLU A 39 14.43 -4.15 -2.75
CA GLU A 39 15.29 -5.31 -2.55
C GLU A 39 15.89 -5.79 -3.87
N THR A 40 15.03 -5.97 -4.88
CA THR A 40 15.44 -6.30 -6.24
C THR A 40 14.47 -5.64 -7.21
N SER A 41 14.93 -5.32 -8.41
CA SER A 41 14.08 -4.74 -9.44
C SER A 41 14.67 -4.99 -10.82
N ASP A 42 13.82 -5.42 -11.74
CA ASP A 42 14.13 -5.50 -13.17
C ASP A 42 12.88 -5.06 -13.96
N GLU A 43 12.91 -5.26 -15.28
CA GLU A 43 11.78 -4.82 -16.13
C GLU A 43 10.50 -5.63 -15.92
N ALA A 44 10.61 -6.83 -15.37
CA ALA A 44 9.48 -7.74 -15.20
C ALA A 44 8.93 -7.76 -13.79
N THR A 45 9.78 -7.61 -12.77
CA THR A 45 9.39 -7.72 -11.37
C THR A 45 10.17 -6.77 -10.48
N ALA A 46 9.62 -6.48 -9.31
CA ALA A 46 10.34 -5.79 -8.24
C ALA A 46 9.89 -6.33 -6.89
N PHE A 47 10.82 -6.39 -5.94
CA PHE A 47 10.51 -6.74 -4.55
C PHE A 47 10.91 -5.59 -3.65
N LEU A 48 10.00 -5.21 -2.78
CA LEU A 48 10.09 -4.02 -1.94
C LEU A 48 9.88 -4.41 -0.48
N ARG A 49 10.53 -3.66 0.41
CA ARG A 49 10.38 -3.87 1.85
C ARG A 49 10.31 -2.54 2.59
N ARG A 50 9.44 -2.48 3.57
CA ARG A 50 9.47 -1.45 4.63
C ARG A 50 9.13 -2.12 5.95
N ASP A 51 10.06 -2.09 6.91
CA ASP A 51 9.92 -2.74 8.22
C ASP A 51 9.56 -4.24 8.04
N SER A 52 8.42 -4.67 8.54
CA SER A 52 7.95 -6.06 8.44
C SER A 52 7.16 -6.35 7.16
N VAL A 53 6.96 -5.36 6.30
CA VAL A 53 6.12 -5.50 5.09
C VAL A 53 6.98 -5.73 3.88
N ARG A 54 6.71 -6.81 3.14
CA ARG A 54 7.29 -7.09 1.82
C ARG A 54 6.20 -7.13 0.78
N LEU A 55 6.45 -6.51 -0.36
CA LEU A 55 5.55 -6.51 -1.50
C LEU A 55 6.31 -6.92 -2.75
N GLY A 56 5.62 -7.58 -3.68
CA GLY A 56 6.15 -7.89 -5.00
C GLY A 56 5.31 -7.24 -6.07
N LEU A 57 5.96 -6.73 -7.11
CA LEU A 57 5.31 -6.13 -8.27
C LEU A 57 5.63 -6.95 -9.50
N VAL A 58 4.64 -7.12 -10.38
CA VAL A 58 4.80 -7.85 -11.65
C VAL A 58 4.38 -6.91 -12.78
N CYS A 59 5.23 -6.77 -13.79
CA CYS A 59 4.90 -5.96 -14.95
C CYS A 59 3.82 -6.63 -15.79
N GLN A 60 2.71 -5.91 -15.96
CA GLN A 60 1.58 -6.36 -16.77
C GLN A 60 1.08 -5.14 -17.54
N PRO A 61 1.63 -4.88 -18.77
CA PRO A 61 1.34 -3.64 -19.49
C PRO A 61 -0.14 -3.40 -19.77
N ASP A 62 -0.95 -4.47 -19.87
CA ASP A 62 -2.38 -4.38 -20.09
C ASP A 62 -3.19 -4.37 -18.78
N HIS A 63 -2.52 -4.20 -17.64
CA HIS A 63 -3.22 -4.11 -16.35
C HIS A 63 -4.27 -3.01 -16.37
N ASN A 64 -5.50 -3.38 -15.97
CA ASN A 64 -6.61 -2.44 -15.88
C ASN A 64 -6.74 -1.93 -14.44
N PRO A 65 -6.49 -0.62 -14.18
CA PRO A 65 -6.60 -0.07 -12.82
C PRO A 65 -7.97 -0.29 -12.18
N ALA A 66 -9.03 -0.38 -12.96
CA ALA A 66 -10.38 -0.62 -12.44
C ALA A 66 -10.53 -2.02 -11.82
N GLU A 67 -9.65 -2.95 -12.17
CA GLU A 67 -9.65 -4.31 -11.64
C GLU A 67 -8.73 -4.47 -10.43
N ALA A 68 -7.93 -3.46 -10.11
CA ALA A 68 -7.06 -3.51 -8.95
C ALA A 68 -7.89 -3.47 -7.67
N GLY A 69 -7.43 -4.21 -6.67
CA GLY A 69 -8.14 -4.32 -5.41
C GLY A 69 -7.55 -3.43 -4.31
N SER A 70 -7.89 -3.79 -3.09
CA SER A 70 -7.44 -3.10 -1.90
C SER A 70 -6.66 -4.06 -1.01
N PHE A 71 -5.69 -3.53 -0.27
CA PHE A 71 -5.07 -4.30 0.80
C PHE A 71 -4.75 -3.38 1.99
N ALA A 72 -4.66 -4.00 3.16
CA ALA A 72 -4.44 -3.28 4.39
C ALA A 72 -2.96 -3.28 4.75
N ILE A 73 -2.49 -2.16 5.29
CA ILE A 73 -1.17 -2.06 5.90
C ILE A 73 -1.39 -1.68 7.36
N ALA A 74 -1.04 -2.58 8.27
CA ALA A 74 -1.12 -2.32 9.69
C ALA A 74 0.06 -1.45 10.11
N VAL A 75 -0.22 -0.38 10.84
CA VAL A 75 0.79 0.55 11.30
C VAL A 75 0.74 0.67 12.82
N SER A 76 1.88 1.02 13.42
CA SER A 76 1.98 1.21 14.87
C SER A 76 1.45 2.57 15.33
N ASP A 77 1.39 3.55 14.42
CA ASP A 77 0.93 4.91 14.71
C ASP A 77 0.27 5.49 13.46
N LEU A 78 -1.06 5.45 13.44
CA LEU A 78 -1.84 5.91 12.29
C LEU A 78 -1.67 7.40 12.04
N ASP A 79 -1.59 8.20 13.11
CA ASP A 79 -1.43 9.66 12.98
C ASP A 79 -0.07 10.00 12.39
N ALA A 80 0.98 9.28 12.78
CA ALA A 80 2.32 9.46 12.20
C ALA A 80 2.32 9.09 10.72
N MET A 81 1.66 8.01 10.35
CA MET A 81 1.57 7.61 8.93
C MET A 81 0.81 8.66 8.11
N ARG A 82 -0.30 9.16 8.65
CA ARG A 82 -1.07 10.21 7.98
C ARG A 82 -0.24 11.49 7.83
N ALA A 83 0.50 11.88 8.86
CA ALA A 83 1.37 13.06 8.80
C ALA A 83 2.46 12.90 7.74
N GLU A 84 3.00 11.70 7.59
CA GLU A 84 4.00 11.40 6.56
C GLU A 84 3.45 11.64 5.14
N LEU A 85 2.16 11.39 4.92
CA LEU A 85 1.51 11.51 3.61
C LEU A 85 0.89 12.88 3.36
N ASP A 86 0.59 13.64 4.42
CA ASP A 86 -0.05 14.95 4.30
C ASP A 86 0.80 15.94 3.50
N GLY A 87 0.12 16.79 2.75
CA GLY A 87 0.78 17.86 1.98
C GLY A 87 1.41 17.39 0.68
N ARG A 88 1.24 16.13 0.31
CA ARG A 88 1.83 15.59 -0.93
C ARG A 88 0.87 15.58 -2.11
N GLY A 89 -0.33 16.18 -1.97
CA GLY A 89 -1.33 16.19 -3.04
C GLY A 89 -1.95 14.83 -3.33
N LEU A 90 -1.95 13.93 -2.34
CA LEU A 90 -2.48 12.58 -2.49
C LEU A 90 -3.97 12.54 -2.17
N ASP A 91 -4.67 11.55 -2.74
CA ASP A 91 -6.08 11.30 -2.44
C ASP A 91 -6.18 10.46 -1.17
N LEU A 92 -6.26 11.15 -0.02
CA LEU A 92 -6.41 10.54 1.29
C LEU A 92 -7.85 10.65 1.76
N GLY A 93 -8.45 9.52 2.16
CA GLY A 93 -9.74 9.54 2.85
C GLY A 93 -9.59 10.04 4.29
N GLY A 94 -10.72 10.40 4.91
CA GLY A 94 -10.73 10.77 6.32
C GLY A 94 -10.49 9.56 7.22
N VAL A 95 -9.98 9.81 8.42
CA VAL A 95 -9.81 8.76 9.43
C VAL A 95 -11.19 8.39 9.97
N ARG A 96 -11.45 7.08 10.04
CA ARG A 96 -12.71 6.55 10.57
C ARG A 96 -12.46 5.29 11.39
N ILE A 97 -13.51 4.80 12.05
CA ILE A 97 -13.47 3.53 12.78
C ILE A 97 -14.19 2.48 11.96
N ASP A 98 -13.49 1.39 11.64
CA ASP A 98 -14.08 0.21 10.99
C ASP A 98 -13.99 -0.98 11.95
N GLU A 99 -14.89 -1.94 11.80
CA GLU A 99 -14.92 -3.15 12.62
C GLU A 99 -14.72 -4.37 11.73
N TRP A 100 -13.73 -5.20 12.08
CA TRP A 100 -13.44 -6.46 11.39
C TRP A 100 -13.21 -7.56 12.41
N GLY A 101 -13.89 -8.70 12.23
CA GLY A 101 -13.71 -9.85 13.11
C GLY A 101 -13.98 -9.55 14.58
N GLY A 102 -14.91 -8.66 14.89
CA GLY A 102 -15.24 -8.28 16.26
C GLY A 102 -14.28 -7.28 16.89
N LYS A 103 -13.30 -6.77 16.14
CA LYS A 103 -12.33 -5.77 16.61
C LYS A 103 -12.50 -4.47 15.87
N LYS A 104 -12.25 -3.35 16.56
CA LYS A 104 -12.33 -2.02 15.98
C LYS A 104 -10.95 -1.50 15.62
N TYR A 105 -10.88 -0.80 14.48
CA TYR A 105 -9.64 -0.23 13.95
C TYR A 105 -9.87 1.21 13.52
N ARG A 106 -8.90 2.06 13.77
CA ARG A 106 -8.82 3.35 13.10
C ARG A 106 -8.21 3.12 11.73
N VAL A 107 -8.82 3.68 10.70
CA VAL A 107 -8.37 3.46 9.31
C VAL A 107 -8.43 4.74 8.52
N PHE A 108 -7.58 4.86 7.50
CA PHE A 108 -7.79 5.77 6.40
C PHE A 108 -7.27 5.11 5.11
N PHE A 109 -7.75 5.60 3.97
CA PHE A 109 -7.41 5.03 2.66
C PHE A 109 -6.57 6.02 1.88
N LEU A 110 -5.57 5.49 1.16
CA LEU A 110 -4.83 6.19 0.12
C LEU A 110 -5.15 5.50 -1.20
N ARG A 111 -5.66 6.29 -2.16
CA ARG A 111 -5.93 5.77 -3.51
C ARG A 111 -4.80 6.18 -4.45
N GLU A 112 -4.30 5.20 -5.21
CA GLU A 112 -3.29 5.40 -6.23
C GLU A 112 -3.95 5.17 -7.59
N PHE A 113 -3.89 6.14 -8.51
CA PHE A 113 -4.69 6.11 -9.74
C PHE A 113 -3.98 5.44 -10.92
N GLU A 114 -2.65 5.38 -10.92
CA GLU A 114 -1.89 4.79 -12.03
C GLU A 114 -2.22 3.31 -12.22
N ASN A 115 -2.16 2.54 -11.14
CA ASN A 115 -2.44 1.11 -11.14
C ASN A 115 -3.73 0.75 -10.41
N GLY A 116 -4.39 1.71 -9.77
CA GLY A 116 -5.73 1.57 -9.20
C GLY A 116 -5.79 0.99 -7.80
N TYR A 117 -4.65 0.79 -7.12
CA TYR A 117 -4.66 0.22 -5.78
C TYR A 117 -5.19 1.21 -4.74
N CYS A 118 -5.91 0.66 -3.77
CA CYS A 118 -6.37 1.40 -2.61
C CYS A 118 -5.70 0.80 -1.37
N TYR A 119 -4.87 1.59 -0.71
CA TYR A 119 -4.15 1.17 0.50
C TYR A 119 -4.96 1.56 1.72
N CYS A 120 -5.28 0.58 2.56
CA CYS A 120 -6.00 0.81 3.81
C CYS A 120 -5.01 0.76 4.97
N PHE A 121 -4.68 1.93 5.53
CA PHE A 121 -3.80 1.99 6.70
C PHE A 121 -4.64 1.78 7.95
N THR A 122 -4.21 0.87 8.83
CA THR A 122 -5.00 0.45 9.98
C THR A 122 -4.18 0.47 11.26
N GLN A 123 -4.86 0.79 12.37
CA GLN A 123 -4.31 0.67 13.71
C GLN A 123 -5.44 0.24 14.65
N PRO A 124 -5.22 -0.81 15.49
CA PRO A 124 -6.25 -1.21 16.46
C PRO A 124 -6.60 -0.07 17.43
N VAL A 125 -7.88 0.02 17.74
CA VAL A 125 -8.38 0.99 18.72
C VAL A 125 -8.14 0.51 20.14
#